data_0d0957cddc14ae74ee8986e488b09f72
#
_entry.id   0d0957cddc14ae74ee8986e488b09f72
#
_cell.length_a   1.000
_cell.length_b   1.000
_cell.length_c   1.000
_cell.angle_alpha   90.00
_cell.angle_beta   90.00
_cell.angle_gamma   90.00
#
_symmetry.space_group_name_H-M   'P 1'
#
loop_
_entity.id
_entity.type
_entity.pdbx_description
1 polymer ?
#
loop_
_entity_poly.entity_id
_entity_poly.type
_entity_poly.pdbx_seq_one_letter_code
_entity_poly.pdbx_strand_id
1 'polypeptide(L)'
;MPYIQSDGASLYFEAAGTGTPIIFAHEFSGDLWSWEKQIQHFSRHYHCIAFNARGYPPSEAPVSPSRYSHKKAVDDVAVVMRHLKVSKAHIVGCSMGSRTTLDFGLRYPRMAMSLTMIGIGSGGDPRDAEAFKLAAEARAKLYEESGLAEVLKGLRKADNRIQLKRKNPRAFEDFCRRFMNHSEQGCAHITRQVMARRASLFSMEKALRAMKTPAHVVLVMKTPAPSIRDCS
;
A
#
# COMPACT_ATOMS: atom_id res chain seq x y z
N MET A 1 -12.64 20.24 3.16
CA MET A 1 -12.48 19.14 4.14
C MET A 1 -11.63 18.06 3.50
N PRO A 2 -10.72 17.39 4.20
CA PRO A 2 -9.78 16.43 3.61
C PRO A 2 -10.42 15.04 3.38
N TYR A 3 -11.68 14.98 3.03
CA TYR A 3 -12.42 13.74 2.78
C TYR A 3 -13.08 13.73 1.41
N ILE A 4 -13.05 12.57 0.77
CA ILE A 4 -13.58 12.33 -0.57
C ILE A 4 -14.51 11.12 -0.52
N GLN A 5 -15.70 11.22 -1.13
CA GLN A 5 -16.59 10.07 -1.27
C GLN A 5 -16.19 9.21 -2.46
N SER A 6 -15.98 7.91 -2.23
CA SER A 6 -15.63 6.93 -3.24
C SER A 6 -16.42 5.64 -3.03
N ASP A 7 -17.41 5.40 -3.88
CA ASP A 7 -18.20 4.16 -3.94
C ASP A 7 -18.57 3.61 -2.53
N GLY A 8 -19.25 4.47 -1.75
CA GLY A 8 -19.76 4.15 -0.42
C GLY A 8 -18.68 4.02 0.67
N ALA A 9 -17.57 4.72 0.50
CA ALA A 9 -16.57 4.93 1.55
C ALA A 9 -16.06 6.37 1.51
N SER A 10 -15.82 6.96 2.67
CA SER A 10 -15.17 8.26 2.83
C SER A 10 -13.66 8.08 2.94
N LEU A 11 -12.88 8.66 2.03
CA LEU A 11 -11.43 8.56 2.00
C LEU A 11 -10.80 9.86 2.53
N TYR A 12 -9.90 9.72 3.47
CA TYR A 12 -9.10 10.82 4.00
C TYR A 12 -7.84 11.00 3.16
N PHE A 13 -7.50 12.25 2.83
CA PHE A 13 -6.28 12.59 2.10
C PHE A 13 -5.60 13.81 2.68
N GLU A 14 -4.32 13.94 2.40
CA GLU A 14 -3.52 15.14 2.63
C GLU A 14 -2.78 15.51 1.36
N ALA A 15 -2.59 16.82 1.16
CA ALA A 15 -1.86 17.35 0.02
C ALA A 15 -0.92 18.48 0.46
N ALA A 16 0.27 18.53 -0.12
CA ALA A 16 1.27 19.55 0.17
C ALA A 16 2.05 19.90 -1.10
N GLY A 17 2.49 21.16 -1.18
CA GLY A 17 3.25 21.67 -2.32
C GLY A 17 2.40 21.98 -3.54
N THR A 18 3.08 22.41 -4.60
CA THR A 18 2.49 22.78 -5.89
C THR A 18 3.35 22.24 -7.02
N GLY A 19 2.83 22.22 -8.24
CA GLY A 19 3.55 21.73 -9.43
C GLY A 19 3.01 20.38 -9.91
N THR A 20 3.89 19.57 -10.52
CA THR A 20 3.50 18.26 -11.09
C THR A 20 3.01 17.33 -9.97
N PRO A 21 1.83 16.69 -10.12
CA PRO A 21 1.26 15.86 -9.06
C PRO A 21 1.99 14.52 -8.86
N ILE A 22 2.16 14.14 -7.59
CA ILE A 22 2.57 12.79 -7.17
C ILE A 22 1.50 12.23 -6.23
N ILE A 23 0.99 11.04 -6.53
CA ILE A 23 0.07 10.29 -5.66
C ILE A 23 0.84 9.19 -4.95
N PHE A 24 0.69 9.11 -3.63
CA PHE A 24 1.32 8.09 -2.79
C PHE A 24 0.29 7.10 -2.25
N ALA A 25 0.50 5.81 -2.53
CA ALA A 25 -0.31 4.69 -2.05
C ALA A 25 0.48 3.85 -1.05
N HIS A 26 -0.03 3.75 0.19
CA HIS A 26 0.67 3.13 1.31
C HIS A 26 0.64 1.59 1.28
N GLU A 27 1.52 0.97 2.06
CA GLU A 27 1.56 -0.47 2.29
C GLU A 27 0.47 -0.93 3.29
N PHE A 28 0.24 -2.26 3.36
CA PHE A 28 -0.83 -2.85 4.18
C PHE A 28 -0.75 -2.51 5.67
N SER A 29 0.44 -2.48 6.27
CA SER A 29 0.61 -2.17 7.70
C SER A 29 0.86 -0.69 7.97
N GLY A 30 0.86 0.14 6.94
CA GLY A 30 1.09 1.59 7.03
C GLY A 30 -0.17 2.39 6.75
N ASP A 31 0.04 3.67 6.61
CA ASP A 31 -0.96 4.69 6.35
C ASP A 31 -0.33 5.81 5.49
N LEU A 32 -1.08 6.88 5.22
CA LEU A 32 -0.57 8.01 4.43
C LEU A 32 0.68 8.66 5.08
N TRP A 33 0.80 8.65 6.40
CA TRP A 33 1.96 9.21 7.12
C TRP A 33 3.23 8.37 6.97
N SER A 34 3.13 7.16 6.42
CA SER A 34 4.32 6.39 5.99
C SER A 34 5.13 7.15 4.92
N TRP A 35 4.52 8.09 4.22
CA TRP A 35 5.10 8.92 3.18
C TRP A 35 5.55 10.31 3.64
N GLU A 36 5.46 10.62 4.93
CA GLU A 36 5.75 11.95 5.48
C GLU A 36 7.11 12.50 5.02
N LYS A 37 8.17 11.70 5.09
CA LYS A 37 9.51 12.12 4.68
C LYS A 37 9.63 12.40 3.20
N GLN A 38 8.97 11.61 2.36
CA GLN A 38 8.91 11.81 0.92
C GLN A 38 8.12 13.07 0.60
N ILE A 39 6.98 13.26 1.27
CA ILE A 39 6.17 14.48 1.11
C ILE A 39 6.97 15.71 1.52
N GLN A 40 7.64 15.72 2.66
CA GLN A 40 8.49 16.82 3.11
C GLN A 40 9.59 17.16 2.11
N HIS A 41 10.17 16.15 1.45
CA HIS A 41 11.21 16.37 0.43
C HIS A 41 10.62 16.88 -0.89
N PHE A 42 9.63 16.18 -1.43
CA PHE A 42 9.12 16.44 -2.79
C PHE A 42 8.16 17.62 -2.88
N SER A 43 7.45 17.98 -1.80
CA SER A 43 6.50 19.10 -1.81
C SER A 43 7.13 20.48 -2.08
N ARG A 44 8.45 20.56 -2.09
CA ARG A 44 9.19 21.78 -2.50
C ARG A 44 9.02 22.08 -4.00
N HIS A 45 8.74 21.05 -4.82
CA HIS A 45 8.71 21.16 -6.28
C HIS A 45 7.53 20.41 -6.92
N TYR A 46 6.78 19.63 -6.15
CA TYR A 46 5.71 18.78 -6.61
C TYR A 46 4.46 18.98 -5.76
N HIS A 47 3.30 18.75 -6.36
CA HIS A 47 2.05 18.63 -5.63
C HIS A 47 1.92 17.20 -5.10
N CYS A 48 2.35 16.96 -3.87
CA CYS A 48 2.32 15.66 -3.22
C CYS A 48 0.96 15.38 -2.60
N ILE A 49 0.35 14.25 -2.91
CA ILE A 49 -0.96 13.83 -2.44
C ILE A 49 -0.84 12.43 -1.86
N ALA A 50 -1.19 12.25 -0.61
CA ALA A 50 -1.29 10.93 0.03
C ALA A 50 -2.70 10.74 0.59
N PHE A 51 -3.19 9.51 0.60
CA PHE A 51 -4.50 9.18 1.12
C PHE A 51 -4.47 7.86 1.87
N ASN A 52 -5.37 7.71 2.85
CA ASN A 52 -5.62 6.42 3.47
C ASN A 52 -6.61 5.64 2.61
N ALA A 53 -6.24 4.41 2.26
CA ALA A 53 -7.13 3.52 1.57
C ALA A 53 -8.39 3.22 2.43
N ARG A 54 -9.49 2.81 1.80
CA ARG A 54 -10.67 2.34 2.53
C ARG A 54 -10.28 1.23 3.52
N GLY A 55 -10.81 1.28 4.73
CA GLY A 55 -10.43 0.37 5.81
C GLY A 55 -9.30 0.86 6.71
N TYR A 56 -8.69 2.01 6.40
CA TYR A 56 -7.62 2.62 7.19
C TYR A 56 -8.06 3.98 7.76
N PRO A 57 -8.45 4.06 9.04
CA PRO A 57 -8.80 5.34 9.66
C PRO A 57 -7.69 6.38 9.49
N PRO A 58 -8.05 7.68 9.32
CA PRO A 58 -9.39 8.24 9.40
C PRO A 58 -10.26 8.07 8.14
N SER A 59 -9.79 7.36 7.08
CA SER A 59 -10.71 6.87 6.04
C SER A 59 -11.70 5.88 6.65
N GLU A 60 -12.88 5.84 6.07
CA GLU A 60 -13.92 4.92 6.51
C GLU A 60 -13.49 3.46 6.37
N ALA A 61 -13.84 2.65 7.37
CA ALA A 61 -13.73 1.20 7.34
C ALA A 61 -15.14 0.59 7.18
N PRO A 62 -15.67 0.46 5.96
CA PRO A 62 -17.00 -0.07 5.75
C PRO A 62 -17.18 -1.46 6.36
N VAL A 63 -18.31 -1.70 7.03
CA VAL A 63 -18.61 -2.98 7.67
C VAL A 63 -18.79 -4.10 6.63
N SER A 64 -19.42 -3.79 5.50
CA SER A 64 -19.68 -4.80 4.46
C SER A 64 -18.43 -5.18 3.68
N PRO A 65 -18.07 -6.48 3.60
CA PRO A 65 -16.94 -6.96 2.81
C PRO A 65 -17.09 -6.66 1.30
N SER A 66 -18.31 -6.48 0.80
CA SER A 66 -18.57 -6.11 -0.61
C SER A 66 -18.06 -4.72 -0.98
N ARG A 67 -17.79 -3.88 0.02
CA ARG A 67 -17.17 -2.56 -0.18
C ARG A 67 -15.66 -2.63 -0.42
N TYR A 68 -15.06 -3.82 -0.34
CA TYR A 68 -13.65 -4.02 -0.57
C TYR A 68 -13.41 -4.88 -1.81
N SER A 69 -12.54 -4.45 -2.67
CA SER A 69 -11.95 -5.25 -3.75
C SER A 69 -10.69 -4.55 -4.26
N HIS A 70 -9.82 -5.32 -4.92
CA HIS A 70 -8.64 -4.73 -5.54
C HIS A 70 -9.01 -3.67 -6.61
N LYS A 71 -10.08 -3.94 -7.38
CA LYS A 71 -10.62 -2.98 -8.35
C LYS A 71 -11.01 -1.65 -7.68
N LYS A 72 -11.73 -1.70 -6.56
CA LYS A 72 -12.13 -0.50 -5.82
C LYS A 72 -10.92 0.26 -5.28
N ALA A 73 -9.90 -0.44 -4.77
CA ALA A 73 -8.66 0.20 -4.31
C ALA A 73 -7.94 0.95 -5.45
N VAL A 74 -7.97 0.42 -6.68
CA VAL A 74 -7.44 1.09 -7.86
C VAL A 74 -8.32 2.29 -8.27
N ASP A 75 -9.64 2.12 -8.27
CA ASP A 75 -10.60 3.16 -8.63
C ASP A 75 -10.54 4.33 -7.63
N ASP A 76 -10.26 4.07 -6.34
CA ASP A 76 -10.09 5.09 -5.30
C ASP A 76 -8.97 6.08 -5.64
N VAL A 77 -7.86 5.63 -6.22
CA VAL A 77 -6.78 6.51 -6.70
C VAL A 77 -7.33 7.48 -7.75
N ALA A 78 -8.11 6.98 -8.70
CA ALA A 78 -8.70 7.82 -9.74
C ALA A 78 -9.74 8.81 -9.18
N VAL A 79 -10.50 8.41 -8.15
CA VAL A 79 -11.46 9.28 -7.46
C VAL A 79 -10.74 10.42 -6.74
N VAL A 80 -9.64 10.13 -6.01
CA VAL A 80 -8.80 11.13 -5.35
C VAL A 80 -8.28 12.14 -6.38
N MET A 81 -7.72 11.67 -7.48
CA MET A 81 -7.21 12.54 -8.55
C MET A 81 -8.30 13.44 -9.14
N ARG A 82 -9.48 12.87 -9.47
CA ARG A 82 -10.59 13.64 -10.06
C ARG A 82 -11.11 14.70 -9.10
N HIS A 83 -11.27 14.38 -7.82
CA HIS A 83 -11.70 15.33 -6.79
C HIS A 83 -10.77 16.54 -6.71
N LEU A 84 -9.46 16.27 -6.78
CA LEU A 84 -8.43 17.30 -6.74
C LEU A 84 -8.16 17.95 -8.11
N LYS A 85 -8.98 17.65 -9.14
CA LYS A 85 -8.83 18.12 -10.52
C LYS A 85 -7.45 17.82 -11.13
N VAL A 86 -6.84 16.72 -10.69
CA VAL A 86 -5.58 16.22 -11.21
C VAL A 86 -5.85 15.30 -12.40
N SER A 87 -5.49 15.75 -13.60
CA SER A 87 -5.71 14.98 -14.84
C SER A 87 -4.67 13.88 -15.03
N LYS A 88 -3.40 14.14 -14.62
CA LYS A 88 -2.28 13.19 -14.70
C LYS A 88 -1.36 13.34 -13.49
N ALA A 89 -0.79 12.24 -13.02
CA ALA A 89 0.15 12.23 -11.90
C ALA A 89 1.21 11.14 -12.05
N HIS A 90 2.34 11.31 -11.37
CA HIS A 90 3.23 10.21 -11.00
C HIS A 90 2.55 9.40 -9.88
N ILE A 91 2.49 8.07 -10.02
CA ILE A 91 1.88 7.21 -9.01
C ILE A 91 2.97 6.39 -8.33
N VAL A 92 3.07 6.51 -7.03
CA VAL A 92 4.10 5.86 -6.19
C VAL A 92 3.41 4.97 -5.17
N GLY A 93 3.78 3.71 -5.10
CA GLY A 93 3.19 2.78 -4.15
C GLY A 93 4.20 1.85 -3.50
N CYS A 94 3.90 1.43 -2.28
CA CYS A 94 4.70 0.46 -1.53
C CYS A 94 3.89 -0.79 -1.23
N SER A 95 4.46 -1.99 -1.45
CA SER A 95 3.84 -3.29 -1.13
C SER A 95 2.40 -3.43 -1.68
N MET A 96 1.39 -3.40 -0.82
CA MET A 96 -0.02 -3.37 -1.26
C MET A 96 -0.28 -2.21 -2.22
N GLY A 97 0.20 -1.01 -1.89
CA GLY A 97 0.09 0.18 -2.73
C GLY A 97 0.84 0.05 -4.05
N SER A 98 1.95 -0.70 -4.10
CA SER A 98 2.67 -0.91 -5.37
C SER A 98 1.85 -1.74 -6.36
N ARG A 99 1.08 -2.72 -5.88
CA ARG A 99 0.16 -3.44 -6.74
C ARG A 99 -1.01 -2.56 -7.21
N THR A 100 -1.55 -1.74 -6.33
CA THR A 100 -2.56 -0.73 -6.71
C THR A 100 -2.00 0.22 -7.78
N THR A 101 -0.75 0.67 -7.65
CA THR A 101 -0.05 1.52 -8.62
C THR A 101 0.07 0.85 -9.98
N LEU A 102 0.50 -0.42 -10.03
CA LEU A 102 0.61 -1.18 -11.28
C LEU A 102 -0.74 -1.27 -12.01
N ASP A 103 -1.76 -1.73 -11.28
CA ASP A 103 -3.09 -1.95 -11.86
C ASP A 103 -3.77 -0.60 -12.21
N PHE A 104 -3.42 0.48 -11.51
CA PHE A 104 -3.82 1.83 -11.91
C PHE A 104 -3.26 2.20 -13.28
N GLY A 105 -1.97 1.96 -13.53
CA GLY A 105 -1.34 2.22 -14.83
C GLY A 105 -1.97 1.43 -15.97
N LEU A 106 -2.36 0.18 -15.71
CA LEU A 106 -3.06 -0.65 -16.69
C LEU A 106 -4.51 -0.20 -16.94
N ARG A 107 -5.22 0.21 -15.89
CA ARG A 107 -6.62 0.59 -15.97
C ARG A 107 -6.86 2.03 -16.41
N TYR A 108 -5.98 2.94 -15.99
CA TYR A 108 -6.06 4.38 -16.23
C TYR A 108 -4.78 4.94 -16.88
N PRO A 109 -4.30 4.37 -18.01
CA PRO A 109 -3.00 4.73 -18.60
C PRO A 109 -2.90 6.21 -18.97
N ARG A 110 -4.04 6.86 -19.29
CA ARG A 110 -4.05 8.29 -19.62
C ARG A 110 -3.91 9.21 -18.40
N MET A 111 -4.13 8.69 -17.19
CA MET A 111 -3.99 9.43 -15.93
C MET A 111 -2.62 9.21 -15.27
N ALA A 112 -1.86 8.20 -15.67
CA ALA A 112 -0.54 7.91 -15.13
C ALA A 112 0.56 8.56 -16.01
N MET A 113 1.41 9.37 -15.38
CA MET A 113 2.64 9.91 -16.01
C MET A 113 3.78 8.90 -15.89
N SER A 114 3.94 8.32 -14.73
CA SER A 114 4.85 7.20 -14.47
C SER A 114 4.35 6.40 -13.25
N LEU A 115 4.86 5.19 -13.11
CA LEU A 115 4.57 4.29 -11.99
C LEU A 115 5.87 4.00 -11.25
N THR A 116 5.88 4.12 -9.92
CA THR A 116 6.98 3.67 -9.07
C THR A 116 6.45 2.64 -8.09
N MET A 117 6.91 1.41 -8.20
CA MET A 117 6.46 0.26 -7.44
C MET A 117 7.56 -0.24 -6.51
N ILE A 118 7.37 -0.09 -5.20
CA ILE A 118 8.35 -0.46 -4.19
C ILE A 118 7.89 -1.75 -3.52
N GLY A 119 8.69 -2.83 -3.65
CA GLY A 119 8.38 -4.11 -3.00
C GLY A 119 7.14 -4.81 -3.58
N ILE A 120 6.93 -4.73 -4.89
CA ILE A 120 5.90 -5.50 -5.59
C ILE A 120 6.31 -6.98 -5.69
N GLY A 121 5.34 -7.91 -5.63
CA GLY A 121 5.58 -9.34 -5.87
C GLY A 121 4.90 -10.27 -4.89
N SER A 122 4.59 -9.84 -3.67
CA SER A 122 3.90 -10.69 -2.69
C SER A 122 2.57 -11.22 -3.25
N GLY A 123 2.40 -12.57 -3.27
CA GLY A 123 1.23 -13.24 -3.83
C GLY A 123 1.12 -13.13 -5.36
N GLY A 124 2.23 -12.80 -6.04
CA GLY A 124 2.25 -12.67 -7.49
C GLY A 124 2.54 -13.97 -8.25
N ASP A 125 3.16 -14.96 -7.61
CA ASP A 125 3.48 -16.26 -8.22
C ASP A 125 2.26 -17.20 -8.15
N PRO A 126 1.83 -17.78 -9.28
CA PRO A 126 0.71 -18.70 -9.28
C PRO A 126 0.99 -19.99 -8.51
N ARG A 127 2.27 -20.39 -8.37
CA ARG A 127 2.67 -21.58 -7.60
C ARG A 127 2.36 -21.44 -6.11
N ASP A 128 2.41 -20.20 -5.61
CA ASP A 128 2.17 -19.89 -4.21
C ASP A 128 0.72 -19.42 -3.93
N ALA A 129 -0.15 -19.42 -4.94
CA ALA A 129 -1.47 -18.80 -4.87
C ALA A 129 -2.35 -19.38 -3.75
N GLU A 130 -2.40 -20.70 -3.60
CA GLU A 130 -3.18 -21.35 -2.53
C GLU A 130 -2.57 -21.12 -1.16
N ALA A 131 -1.26 -21.25 -1.01
CA ALA A 131 -0.56 -20.96 0.23
C ALA A 131 -0.77 -19.48 0.65
N PHE A 132 -0.73 -18.58 -0.33
CA PHE A 132 -0.99 -17.16 -0.09
C PHE A 132 -2.43 -16.89 0.37
N LYS A 133 -3.42 -17.56 -0.22
CA LYS A 133 -4.84 -17.43 0.21
C LYS A 133 -5.05 -17.96 1.62
N LEU A 134 -4.48 -19.14 1.94
CA LEU A 134 -4.54 -19.72 3.28
C LEU A 134 -3.88 -18.80 4.31
N ALA A 135 -2.71 -18.27 4.02
CA ALA A 135 -2.02 -17.31 4.88
C ALA A 135 -2.81 -16.00 5.05
N ALA A 136 -3.48 -15.54 3.99
CA ALA A 136 -4.34 -14.37 4.05
C ALA A 136 -5.57 -14.62 4.93
N GLU A 137 -6.20 -15.79 4.82
CA GLU A 137 -7.34 -16.15 5.68
C GLU A 137 -6.93 -16.27 7.15
N ALA A 138 -5.81 -16.95 7.44
CA ALA A 138 -5.28 -17.05 8.80
C ALA A 138 -4.97 -15.65 9.39
N ARG A 139 -4.39 -14.77 8.57
CA ARG A 139 -4.12 -13.39 8.99
C ARG A 139 -5.39 -12.60 9.24
N ALA A 140 -6.42 -12.76 8.40
CA ALA A 140 -7.69 -12.07 8.59
C ALA A 140 -8.37 -12.51 9.89
N LYS A 141 -8.39 -13.82 10.18
CA LYS A 141 -8.89 -14.35 11.46
C LYS A 141 -8.12 -13.80 12.66
N LEU A 142 -6.78 -13.68 12.54
CA LEU A 142 -5.98 -13.12 13.62
C LEU A 142 -6.39 -11.67 13.97
N TYR A 143 -6.74 -10.86 12.97
CA TYR A 143 -7.29 -9.52 13.23
C TYR A 143 -8.65 -9.56 13.92
N GLU A 144 -9.53 -10.48 13.51
CA GLU A 144 -10.90 -10.59 14.05
C GLU A 144 -10.96 -11.19 15.45
N GLU A 145 -10.10 -12.18 15.73
CA GLU A 145 -10.14 -12.98 16.95
C GLU A 145 -9.19 -12.47 18.04
N SER A 146 -8.03 -11.94 17.64
CA SER A 146 -6.94 -11.56 18.56
C SER A 146 -6.64 -10.07 18.58
N GLY A 147 -7.13 -9.33 17.60
CA GLY A 147 -7.00 -7.88 17.51
C GLY A 147 -5.63 -7.37 17.12
N LEU A 148 -5.53 -6.05 16.96
CA LEU A 148 -4.32 -5.35 16.51
C LEU A 148 -3.12 -5.55 17.43
N ALA A 149 -3.36 -5.62 18.75
CA ALA A 149 -2.28 -5.76 19.72
C ALA A 149 -1.48 -7.06 19.54
N GLU A 150 -2.16 -8.17 19.27
CA GLU A 150 -1.50 -9.46 19.03
C GLU A 150 -0.77 -9.47 17.69
N VAL A 151 -1.40 -8.93 16.64
CA VAL A 151 -0.76 -8.78 15.33
C VAL A 151 0.50 -7.92 15.44
N LEU A 152 0.47 -6.84 16.23
CA LEU A 152 1.62 -5.95 16.45
C LEU A 152 2.79 -6.68 17.09
N LYS A 153 2.57 -7.62 18.02
CA LYS A 153 3.65 -8.44 18.59
C LYS A 153 4.41 -9.20 17.51
N GLY A 154 3.71 -9.74 16.51
CA GLY A 154 4.32 -10.38 15.34
C GLY A 154 5.09 -9.39 14.47
N LEU A 155 4.51 -8.22 14.18
CA LEU A 155 5.14 -7.17 13.38
C LEU A 155 6.43 -6.63 14.03
N ARG A 156 6.48 -6.53 15.36
CA ARG A 156 7.67 -6.09 16.11
C ARG A 156 8.85 -7.06 15.97
N LYS A 157 8.59 -8.33 15.64
CA LYS A 157 9.58 -9.39 15.42
C LYS A 157 9.88 -9.64 13.94
N ALA A 158 9.11 -9.05 13.04
CA ALA A 158 9.20 -9.34 11.61
C ALA A 158 10.51 -8.81 10.99
N ASP A 159 11.18 -9.63 10.22
CA ASP A 159 12.45 -9.33 9.55
C ASP A 159 12.36 -8.11 8.64
N ASN A 160 11.23 -7.90 7.98
CA ASN A 160 11.02 -6.78 7.08
C ASN A 160 10.95 -5.41 7.79
N ARG A 161 10.87 -5.39 9.13
CA ARG A 161 10.87 -4.16 9.94
C ARG A 161 12.16 -3.98 10.75
N ILE A 162 13.04 -4.99 10.77
CA ILE A 162 14.26 -4.96 11.60
C ILE A 162 15.19 -3.80 11.22
N GLN A 163 15.28 -3.45 9.94
CA GLN A 163 16.12 -2.33 9.49
C GLN A 163 15.57 -0.99 9.96
N LEU A 164 14.25 -0.79 9.91
CA LEU A 164 13.62 0.41 10.45
C LEU A 164 13.87 0.52 11.96
N LYS A 165 13.64 -0.58 12.69
CA LYS A 165 13.86 -0.64 14.14
C LYS A 165 15.30 -0.32 14.52
N ARG A 166 16.29 -0.83 13.77
CA ARG A 166 17.72 -0.61 14.05
C ARG A 166 18.19 0.80 13.67
N LYS A 167 17.78 1.30 12.50
CA LYS A 167 18.28 2.56 11.95
C LYS A 167 17.52 3.79 12.47
N ASN A 168 16.27 3.63 12.81
CA ASN A 168 15.40 4.69 13.31
C ASN A 168 14.37 4.14 14.30
N PRO A 169 14.76 3.85 15.57
CA PRO A 169 13.87 3.31 16.60
C PRO A 169 12.62 4.17 16.83
N ARG A 170 12.79 5.51 16.81
CA ARG A 170 11.66 6.45 16.98
C ARG A 170 10.62 6.28 15.88
N ALA A 171 11.04 6.27 14.63
CA ALA A 171 10.12 6.05 13.50
C ALA A 171 9.46 4.66 13.57
N PHE A 172 10.15 3.66 14.10
CA PHE A 172 9.56 2.33 14.33
C PHE A 172 8.45 2.38 15.39
N GLU A 173 8.66 3.06 16.52
CA GLU A 173 7.63 3.21 17.55
C GLU A 173 6.46 4.08 17.07
N ASP A 174 6.72 5.11 16.25
CA ASP A 174 5.68 5.90 15.59
C ASP A 174 4.85 5.02 14.64
N PHE A 175 5.48 4.15 13.87
CA PHE A 175 4.80 3.14 13.05
C PHE A 175 3.93 2.22 13.91
N CYS A 176 4.45 1.68 15.02
CA CYS A 176 3.70 0.80 15.91
C CYS A 176 2.47 1.50 16.50
N ARG A 177 2.60 2.75 16.89
CA ARG A 177 1.50 3.55 17.45
C ARG A 177 0.41 3.83 16.40
N ARG A 178 0.79 4.19 15.17
CA ARG A 178 -0.17 4.40 14.07
C ARG A 178 -0.86 3.11 13.67
N PHE A 179 -0.13 1.98 13.66
CA PHE A 179 -0.73 0.67 13.39
C PHE A 179 -1.89 0.34 14.35
N MET A 180 -1.80 0.74 15.62
CA MET A 180 -2.87 0.54 16.62
C MET A 180 -4.12 1.38 16.36
N ASN A 181 -4.08 2.34 15.44
CA ASN A 181 -5.25 3.12 15.01
C ASN A 181 -5.95 2.50 13.79
N HIS A 182 -5.46 1.39 13.26
CA HIS A 182 -6.12 0.71 12.14
C HIS A 182 -7.45 0.09 12.58
N SER A 183 -8.32 -0.22 11.61
CA SER A 183 -9.53 -1.00 11.83
C SER A 183 -9.22 -2.49 11.72
N GLU A 184 -9.49 -3.28 12.74
CA GLU A 184 -9.35 -4.74 12.74
C GLU A 184 -10.18 -5.35 11.62
N GLN A 185 -11.45 -4.97 11.55
CA GLN A 185 -12.37 -5.41 10.49
C GLN A 185 -11.91 -4.93 9.10
N GLY A 186 -11.45 -3.69 8.99
CA GLY A 186 -10.89 -3.14 7.75
C GLY A 186 -9.69 -3.96 7.28
N CYS A 187 -8.74 -4.25 8.15
CA CYS A 187 -7.57 -5.08 7.87
C CYS A 187 -7.95 -6.50 7.44
N ALA A 188 -8.93 -7.13 8.12
CA ALA A 188 -9.42 -8.45 7.75
C ALA A 188 -10.06 -8.45 6.36
N HIS A 189 -10.94 -7.48 6.06
CA HIS A 189 -11.57 -7.35 4.74
C HIS A 189 -10.55 -7.07 3.64
N ILE A 190 -9.59 -6.18 3.86
CA ILE A 190 -8.52 -5.90 2.88
C ILE A 190 -7.71 -7.16 2.60
N THR A 191 -7.35 -7.91 3.64
CA THR A 191 -6.60 -9.16 3.47
C THR A 191 -7.35 -10.15 2.60
N ARG A 192 -8.65 -10.39 2.85
CA ARG A 192 -9.48 -11.35 2.11
C ARG A 192 -9.90 -10.86 0.73
N GLN A 193 -10.41 -9.62 0.64
CA GLN A 193 -11.10 -9.14 -0.56
C GLN A 193 -10.18 -8.40 -1.52
N VAL A 194 -9.09 -7.81 -1.00
CA VAL A 194 -8.15 -7.05 -1.82
C VAL A 194 -6.90 -7.88 -2.10
N MET A 195 -6.19 -8.35 -1.06
CA MET A 195 -4.89 -9.00 -1.25
C MET A 195 -4.99 -10.42 -1.78
N ALA A 196 -5.84 -11.26 -1.17
CA ALA A 196 -5.96 -12.67 -1.51
C ALA A 196 -6.62 -12.93 -2.89
N ARG A 197 -7.39 -11.96 -3.40
CA ARG A 197 -8.13 -12.09 -4.66
C ARG A 197 -7.47 -11.38 -5.85
N ARG A 198 -6.26 -10.88 -5.69
CA ARG A 198 -5.52 -10.27 -6.80
C ARG A 198 -5.14 -11.31 -7.84
N ALA A 199 -5.20 -10.93 -9.11
CA ALA A 199 -4.68 -11.74 -10.20
C ALA A 199 -3.16 -11.97 -10.03
N SER A 200 -2.65 -13.09 -10.45
CA SER A 200 -1.21 -13.32 -10.52
C SER A 200 -0.56 -12.32 -11.49
N LEU A 201 0.67 -11.88 -11.19
CA LEU A 201 1.45 -11.04 -12.13
C LEU A 201 1.72 -11.78 -13.44
N PHE A 202 1.93 -13.08 -13.40
CA PHE A 202 2.15 -13.91 -14.58
C PHE A 202 0.91 -13.96 -15.50
N SER A 203 -0.30 -13.99 -14.90
CA SER A 203 -1.54 -13.93 -15.70
C SER A 203 -1.75 -12.61 -16.41
N MET A 204 -1.01 -11.57 -16.04
CA MET A 204 -1.08 -10.24 -16.61
C MET A 204 0.02 -9.95 -17.63
N GLU A 205 0.87 -10.93 -17.98
CA GLU A 205 2.05 -10.75 -18.82
C GLU A 205 1.74 -9.99 -20.12
N LYS A 206 0.69 -10.38 -20.84
CA LYS A 206 0.28 -9.71 -22.09
C LYS A 206 -0.02 -8.23 -21.88
N ALA A 207 -0.73 -7.89 -20.81
CA ALA A 207 -1.08 -6.50 -20.49
C ALA A 207 0.16 -5.70 -20.05
N LEU A 208 1.06 -6.32 -19.26
CA LEU A 208 2.30 -5.73 -18.80
C LEU A 208 3.25 -5.44 -20.00
N ARG A 209 3.40 -6.37 -20.94
CA ARG A 209 4.19 -6.14 -22.16
C ARG A 209 3.62 -5.04 -23.06
N ALA A 210 2.30 -4.86 -23.04
CA ALA A 210 1.63 -3.82 -23.83
C ALA A 210 1.64 -2.44 -23.16
N MET A 211 1.99 -2.37 -21.86
CA MET A 211 1.98 -1.11 -21.09
C MET A 211 3.01 -0.13 -21.62
N LYS A 212 2.57 1.11 -21.90
CA LYS A 212 3.43 2.20 -22.41
C LYS A 212 3.81 3.20 -21.32
N THR A 213 3.13 3.20 -20.18
CA THR A 213 3.45 4.08 -19.07
C THR A 213 4.82 3.74 -18.50
N PRO A 214 5.75 4.73 -18.38
CA PRO A 214 7.04 4.49 -17.75
C PRO A 214 6.90 3.91 -16.36
N ALA A 215 7.65 2.85 -16.06
CA ALA A 215 7.53 2.11 -14.82
C ALA A 215 8.89 1.84 -14.17
N HIS A 216 8.99 2.16 -12.88
CA HIS A 216 10.15 1.88 -12.05
C HIS A 216 9.77 0.82 -11.02
N VAL A 217 10.59 -0.22 -10.89
CA VAL A 217 10.46 -1.26 -9.88
C VAL A 217 11.63 -1.18 -8.91
N VAL A 218 11.32 -0.98 -7.64
CA VAL A 218 12.29 -0.96 -6.56
C VAL A 218 12.12 -2.24 -5.74
N LEU A 219 13.13 -3.11 -5.78
CA LEU A 219 13.15 -4.35 -5.01
C LEU A 219 14.09 -4.22 -3.82
N VAL A 220 13.67 -4.74 -2.68
CA VAL A 220 14.53 -4.88 -1.50
C VAL A 220 15.19 -6.24 -1.57
N MET A 221 16.49 -6.28 -1.77
CA MET A 221 17.26 -7.51 -1.67
C MET A 221 17.54 -7.81 -0.19
N LYS A 222 17.26 -9.04 0.27
CA LYS A 222 17.83 -9.53 1.52
C LYS A 222 19.33 -9.66 1.30
N THR A 223 20.13 -8.77 1.88
CA THR A 223 21.53 -9.08 2.12
C THR A 223 21.56 -10.20 3.15
N PRO A 224 22.25 -11.34 2.89
CA PRO A 224 22.52 -12.31 3.94
C PRO A 224 23.12 -11.58 5.14
N ALA A 225 22.66 -11.89 6.35
CA ALA A 225 23.35 -11.40 7.53
C ALA A 225 24.83 -11.84 7.43
N PRO A 226 25.82 -10.94 7.69
CA PRO A 226 27.21 -11.36 7.72
C PRO A 226 27.31 -12.53 8.68
N SER A 227 27.88 -13.64 8.23
CA SER A 227 28.11 -14.80 9.08
C SER A 227 29.05 -14.36 10.21
N ILE A 228 28.75 -14.77 11.45
CA ILE A 228 29.57 -14.47 12.63
C ILE A 228 31.02 -14.98 12.48
N ARG A 229 31.35 -15.64 11.36
CA ARG A 229 32.67 -16.19 11.06
C ARG A 229 33.68 -15.20 10.45
N ASP A 230 33.25 -13.99 10.08
CA ASP A 230 34.14 -13.00 9.43
C ASP A 230 34.66 -11.92 10.38
N CYS A 231 34.56 -12.17 11.69
CA CYS A 231 35.14 -11.30 12.75
C CYS A 231 36.15 -12.08 13.60
N SER A 232 37.13 -12.74 12.96
CA SER A 232 38.31 -13.27 13.66
C SER A 232 39.59 -12.73 13.03
#